data_05d5daf39c528edb4f4b7e6ca0d7f790
#
_entry.id   05d5daf39c528edb4f4b7e6ca0d7f790
#
_cell.length_a   1.000
_cell.length_b   1.000
_cell.length_c   1.000
_cell.angle_alpha   90.00
_cell.angle_beta   90.00
_cell.angle_gamma   90.00
#
_symmetry.space_group_name_H-M   'P 1'
#
loop_
_entity.id
_entity.type
_entity.pdbx_description
1 polymer ?
#
loop_
_entity_poly.entity_id
_entity_poly.type
_entity_poly.pdbx_seq_one_letter_code
_entity_poly.pdbx_strand_id
1 'polypeptide(L)'
;QYAKTKGVSLSIESAFGHVRYDIKRHARLLEELNRDNVYATIDLYNLLDASNFEKRNDIFLDALKTFGTKTKIIHLKDGRMKDNKLTQVSPGKGGFDYPFRRKCVEKYCPDATRIFEGVKADDILSSKALVESLIPRLKA
;
A
#
# COMPACT_ATOMS: atom_id res chain seq x y z
N GLN A 1 -19.50 13.56 4.44
CA GLN A 1 -20.93 13.56 4.07
C GLN A 1 -21.12 14.09 2.63
N TYR A 2 -20.61 15.26 2.28
CA TYR A 2 -20.76 15.86 0.96
C TYR A 2 -20.28 14.98 -0.19
N ALA A 3 -19.11 14.33 -0.07
CA ALA A 3 -18.60 13.38 -1.08
C ALA A 3 -19.60 12.25 -1.38
N LYS A 4 -20.26 11.70 -0.33
CA LYS A 4 -21.27 10.65 -0.50
C LYS A 4 -22.48 11.14 -1.32
N THR A 5 -22.96 12.37 -1.09
CA THR A 5 -24.07 12.93 -1.88
C THR A 5 -23.72 13.15 -3.35
N LYS A 6 -22.45 13.14 -3.71
CA LYS A 6 -21.93 13.23 -5.09
C LYS A 6 -21.50 11.87 -5.65
N GLY A 7 -21.77 10.76 -4.96
CA GLY A 7 -21.36 9.43 -5.39
C GLY A 7 -19.84 9.20 -5.35
N VAL A 8 -19.09 10.04 -4.57
CA VAL A 8 -17.63 9.98 -4.50
C VAL A 8 -17.19 9.17 -3.29
N SER A 9 -16.28 8.24 -3.53
CA SER A 9 -15.54 7.53 -2.49
C SER A 9 -14.27 8.28 -2.11
N LEU A 10 -13.91 8.25 -0.83
CA LEU A 10 -12.67 8.80 -0.30
C LEU A 10 -11.78 7.65 0.15
N SER A 11 -10.50 7.73 -0.12
CA SER A 11 -9.52 6.79 0.41
C SER A 11 -8.46 7.53 1.21
N ILE A 12 -8.25 7.07 2.44
CA ILE A 12 -7.38 7.73 3.41
C ILE A 12 -6.09 6.95 3.51
N GLU A 13 -4.96 7.63 3.45
CA GLU A 13 -3.62 7.06 3.57
C GLU A 13 -3.01 7.36 4.93
N SER A 14 -2.31 6.37 5.51
CA SER A 14 -1.43 6.57 6.65
C SER A 14 -0.05 7.00 6.19
N ALA A 15 0.56 7.93 6.90
CA ALA A 15 1.93 8.34 6.62
C ALA A 15 2.70 8.58 7.92
N PHE A 16 3.95 8.08 7.97
CA PHE A 16 4.86 8.29 9.09
C PHE A 16 5.00 9.79 9.40
N GLY A 17 5.02 10.13 10.68
CA GLY A 17 5.09 11.53 11.13
C GLY A 17 3.76 12.29 11.13
N HIS A 18 2.67 11.68 10.68
CA HIS A 18 1.32 12.25 10.74
C HIS A 18 0.52 11.66 11.90
N VAL A 19 -0.64 12.26 12.22
CA VAL A 19 -1.53 11.81 13.31
C VAL A 19 -1.92 10.32 13.16
N ARG A 20 -1.97 9.81 11.93
CA ARG A 20 -2.32 8.43 11.56
C ARG A 20 -1.14 7.68 10.99
N TYR A 21 -0.05 7.64 11.71
CA TYR A 21 1.20 7.02 11.23
C TYR A 21 1.22 5.49 11.37
N ASP A 22 0.27 4.89 12.04
CA ASP A 22 0.21 3.44 12.24
C ASP A 22 -1.16 2.83 11.89
N ILE A 23 -1.17 1.52 11.72
CA ILE A 23 -2.34 0.74 11.35
C ILE A 23 -3.48 0.89 12.37
N LYS A 24 -3.16 0.88 13.66
CA LYS A 24 -4.17 0.94 14.74
C LYS A 24 -4.93 2.28 14.74
N ARG A 25 -4.20 3.40 14.63
CA ARG A 25 -4.82 4.73 14.57
C ARG A 25 -5.63 4.93 13.29
N HIS A 26 -5.16 4.37 12.20
CA HIS A 26 -5.91 4.42 10.94
C HIS A 26 -7.19 3.59 11.03
N ALA A 27 -7.13 2.37 11.56
CA ALA A 27 -8.31 1.54 11.77
C ALA A 27 -9.33 2.25 12.68
N ARG A 28 -8.88 2.77 13.81
CA ARG A 28 -9.73 3.54 14.71
C ARG A 28 -10.41 4.74 14.02
N LEU A 29 -9.67 5.47 13.18
CA LEU A 29 -10.28 6.57 12.42
C LEU A 29 -11.40 6.08 11.50
N LEU A 30 -11.20 4.98 10.75
CA LEU A 30 -12.23 4.44 9.87
C LEU A 30 -13.46 3.96 10.65
N GLU A 31 -13.25 3.34 11.81
CA GLU A 31 -14.31 2.92 12.73
C GLU A 31 -15.10 4.13 13.27
N GLU A 32 -14.43 5.16 13.77
CA GLU A 32 -15.06 6.39 14.29
C GLU A 32 -15.80 7.17 13.20
N LEU A 33 -15.26 7.21 11.98
CA LEU A 33 -15.96 7.83 10.85
C LEU A 33 -17.23 7.05 10.46
N ASN A 34 -17.20 5.74 10.60
CA ASN A 34 -18.31 4.82 10.28
C ASN A 34 -19.03 5.17 8.96
N ARG A 35 -18.26 5.27 7.85
CA ARG A 35 -18.80 5.64 6.55
C ARG A 35 -18.57 4.53 5.53
N ASP A 36 -19.59 4.24 4.73
CA ASP A 36 -19.56 3.24 3.66
C ASP A 36 -18.77 3.69 2.41
N ASN A 37 -18.59 5.00 2.24
CA ASN A 37 -17.83 5.60 1.14
C ASN A 37 -16.42 6.06 1.55
N VAL A 38 -15.91 5.63 2.72
CA VAL A 38 -14.54 5.93 3.17
C VAL A 38 -13.75 4.64 3.30
N TYR A 39 -12.58 4.63 2.71
CA TYR A 39 -11.72 3.46 2.51
C TYR A 39 -10.29 3.75 2.97
N ALA A 40 -9.46 2.71 3.01
CA ALA A 40 -8.03 2.80 3.26
C ALA A 40 -7.22 2.80 1.96
N THR A 41 -6.19 3.64 1.91
CA THR A 41 -5.05 3.50 1.01
C THR A 41 -3.90 2.91 1.81
N ILE A 42 -3.30 1.83 1.32
CA ILE A 42 -2.14 1.20 1.95
C ILE A 42 -0.89 1.51 1.12
N ASP A 43 0.03 2.22 1.75
CA ASP A 43 1.38 2.42 1.27
C ASP A 43 2.35 1.83 2.29
N LEU A 44 2.99 0.71 1.93
CA LEU A 44 3.92 0.05 2.85
C LEU A 44 5.09 0.96 3.23
N TYR A 45 5.65 1.71 2.27
CA TYR A 45 6.77 2.60 2.54
C TYR A 45 6.43 3.62 3.63
N ASN A 46 5.21 4.15 3.61
CA ASN A 46 4.74 5.15 4.57
C ASN A 46 4.41 4.59 5.97
N LEU A 47 4.43 3.27 6.14
CA LEU A 47 4.30 2.57 7.43
C LEU A 47 5.66 2.19 8.03
N LEU A 48 6.76 2.47 7.33
CA LEU A 48 8.09 2.01 7.68
C LEU A 48 9.03 3.16 8.02
N ASP A 49 9.99 2.81 8.87
CA ASP A 49 11.19 3.58 9.14
C ASP A 49 12.41 2.63 9.27
N ALA A 50 13.56 3.17 9.65
CA ALA A 50 14.77 2.37 9.79
C ALA A 50 14.66 1.31 10.90
N SER A 51 13.84 1.52 11.92
CA SER A 51 13.72 0.61 13.07
C SER A 51 12.85 -0.60 12.81
N ASN A 52 11.92 -0.51 11.84
CA ASN A 52 10.95 -1.56 11.56
C ASN A 52 11.05 -2.17 10.15
N PHE A 53 11.99 -1.72 9.32
CA PHE A 53 12.13 -2.17 7.93
C PHE A 53 12.25 -3.69 7.78
N GLU A 54 12.92 -4.37 8.70
CA GLU A 54 13.06 -5.84 8.65
C GLU A 54 11.72 -6.56 8.86
N LYS A 55 10.75 -5.91 9.49
CA LYS A 55 9.38 -6.43 9.69
C LYS A 55 8.41 -6.02 8.58
N ARG A 56 8.89 -5.49 7.46
CA ARG A 56 8.06 -4.94 6.38
C ARG A 56 6.97 -5.87 5.86
N ASN A 57 7.27 -7.16 5.74
CA ASN A 57 6.29 -8.15 5.28
C ASN A 57 5.18 -8.39 6.31
N ASP A 58 5.53 -8.47 7.59
CA ASP A 58 4.57 -8.64 8.68
C ASP A 58 3.67 -7.40 8.82
N ILE A 59 4.27 -6.20 8.71
CA ILE A 59 3.53 -4.92 8.74
C ILE A 59 2.56 -4.83 7.57
N PHE A 60 2.98 -5.21 6.37
CA PHE A 60 2.11 -5.23 5.20
C PHE A 60 0.94 -6.21 5.37
N LEU A 61 1.22 -7.42 5.83
CA LEU A 61 0.20 -8.43 6.09
C LEU A 61 -0.79 -7.99 7.17
N ASP A 62 -0.30 -7.37 8.25
CA ASP A 62 -1.14 -6.85 9.33
C ASP A 62 -2.07 -5.73 8.83
N ALA A 63 -1.56 -4.80 8.02
CA ALA A 63 -2.38 -3.77 7.38
C ALA A 63 -3.50 -4.39 6.53
N LEU A 64 -3.17 -5.36 5.66
CA LEU A 64 -4.17 -6.00 4.82
C LEU A 64 -5.18 -6.84 5.59
N LYS A 65 -4.78 -7.50 6.68
CA LYS A 65 -5.71 -8.20 7.59
C LYS A 65 -6.65 -7.23 8.30
N THR A 66 -6.13 -6.07 8.72
CA THR A 66 -6.89 -5.07 9.44
C THR A 66 -7.92 -4.38 8.55
N PHE A 67 -7.54 -3.98 7.35
CA PHE A 67 -8.44 -3.23 6.47
C PHE A 67 -9.24 -4.12 5.51
N GLY A 68 -8.69 -5.24 5.07
CA GLY A 68 -9.37 -6.19 4.18
C GLY A 68 -10.02 -5.50 2.97
N THR A 69 -11.29 -5.76 2.75
CA THR A 69 -12.09 -5.17 1.67
C THR A 69 -12.31 -3.65 1.79
N LYS A 70 -12.00 -3.05 2.94
CA LYS A 70 -11.94 -1.60 3.08
C LYS A 70 -10.71 -0.98 2.43
N THR A 71 -9.75 -1.78 1.99
CA THR A 71 -8.61 -1.30 1.20
C THR A 71 -9.07 -1.01 -0.23
N LYS A 72 -9.00 0.25 -0.65
CA LYS A 72 -9.39 0.68 -1.99
C LYS A 72 -8.20 0.89 -2.92
N ILE A 73 -7.08 1.31 -2.35
CA ILE A 73 -5.86 1.64 -3.09
C ILE A 73 -4.66 0.98 -2.41
N ILE A 74 -3.78 0.41 -3.23
CA ILE A 74 -2.44 -0.04 -2.84
C ILE A 74 -1.42 0.77 -3.62
N HIS A 75 -0.55 1.49 -2.92
CA HIS A 75 0.57 2.16 -3.55
C HIS A 75 1.71 1.16 -3.83
N LEU A 76 2.17 1.19 -5.06
CA LEU A 76 3.31 0.41 -5.52
C LEU A 76 4.57 1.29 -5.42
N LYS A 77 5.14 1.32 -4.24
CA LYS A 77 6.44 1.91 -3.91
C LYS A 77 7.43 0.83 -3.54
N ASP A 78 8.70 1.17 -3.53
CA ASP A 78 9.73 0.33 -2.95
C ASP A 78 10.65 1.15 -2.04
N GLY A 79 11.37 0.46 -1.17
CA GLY A 79 12.27 1.06 -0.21
C GLY A 79 13.49 0.19 0.03
N ARG A 80 14.61 0.83 0.33
CA ARG A 80 15.83 0.16 0.75
C ARG A 80 16.51 0.89 1.88
N MET A 81 17.19 0.14 2.72
CA MET A 81 18.07 0.72 3.73
C MET A 81 19.38 1.15 3.08
N LYS A 82 19.78 2.40 3.34
CA LYS A 82 21.08 2.95 2.99
C LYS A 82 21.54 3.87 4.13
N ASP A 83 22.73 3.64 4.65
CA ASP A 83 23.33 4.44 5.73
C ASP A 83 22.37 4.65 6.92
N ASN A 84 21.76 3.56 7.40
CA ASN A 84 20.75 3.54 8.46
C ASN A 84 19.50 4.41 8.20
N LYS A 85 19.23 4.76 6.96
CA LYS A 85 18.02 5.51 6.54
C LYS A 85 17.21 4.70 5.56
N LEU A 86 15.91 4.71 5.74
CA LEU A 86 14.99 4.19 4.73
C LEU A 86 14.90 5.21 3.58
N THR A 87 15.20 4.73 2.39
CA THR A 87 15.20 5.54 1.17
C THR A 87 14.21 4.97 0.17
N GLN A 88 13.31 5.82 -0.34
CA GLN A 88 12.37 5.46 -1.38
C GLN A 88 13.09 5.24 -2.70
N VAL A 89 12.70 4.19 -3.40
CA VAL A 89 13.14 3.85 -4.75
C VAL A 89 11.97 3.36 -5.59
N SER A 90 12.18 3.26 -6.90
CA SER A 90 11.16 2.72 -7.80
C SER A 90 10.86 1.25 -7.50
N PRO A 91 9.63 0.77 -7.74
CA PRO A 91 9.25 -0.63 -7.57
C PRO A 91 10.22 -1.61 -8.25
N GLY A 92 10.71 -2.59 -7.48
CA GLY A 92 11.70 -3.56 -7.92
C GLY A 92 13.15 -3.12 -7.79
N LYS A 93 13.41 -1.92 -7.29
CA LYS A 93 14.78 -1.40 -7.04
C LYS A 93 15.16 -1.41 -5.56
N GLY A 94 14.27 -1.89 -4.71
CA GLY A 94 14.44 -1.94 -3.26
C GLY A 94 14.41 -3.35 -2.69
N GLY A 95 13.93 -3.45 -1.45
CA GLY A 95 13.87 -4.71 -0.69
C GLY A 95 12.45 -5.19 -0.39
N PHE A 96 11.43 -4.70 -1.09
CA PHE A 96 10.08 -5.18 -0.88
C PHE A 96 9.83 -6.48 -1.66
N ASP A 97 9.25 -7.47 -0.97
CA ASP A 97 8.90 -8.76 -1.55
C ASP A 97 7.60 -8.65 -2.37
N TYR A 98 7.72 -8.30 -3.63
CA TYR A 98 6.58 -8.14 -4.54
C TYR A 98 5.77 -9.42 -4.75
N PRO A 99 6.37 -10.61 -4.92
CA PRO A 99 5.65 -11.88 -4.96
C PRO A 99 4.79 -12.15 -3.72
N PHE A 100 5.34 -11.91 -2.53
CA PHE A 100 4.60 -12.02 -1.27
C PHE A 100 3.46 -10.99 -1.19
N ARG A 101 3.76 -9.72 -1.48
CA ARG A 101 2.78 -8.63 -1.45
C ARG A 101 1.60 -8.91 -2.37
N ARG A 102 1.87 -9.40 -3.58
CA ARG A 102 0.84 -9.81 -4.53
C ARG A 102 -0.10 -10.85 -3.93
N LYS A 103 0.43 -11.96 -3.39
CA LYS A 103 -0.37 -13.03 -2.75
C LYS A 103 -1.25 -12.49 -1.63
N CYS A 104 -0.72 -11.56 -0.83
CA CYS A 104 -1.47 -10.92 0.23
C CYS A 104 -2.63 -10.06 -0.32
N VAL A 105 -2.38 -9.23 -1.33
CA VAL A 105 -3.41 -8.38 -1.95
C VAL A 105 -4.51 -9.24 -2.57
N GLU A 106 -4.16 -10.29 -3.32
CA GLU A 106 -5.13 -11.21 -3.91
C GLU A 106 -6.03 -11.88 -2.87
N LYS A 107 -5.48 -12.17 -1.69
CA LYS A 107 -6.22 -12.82 -0.61
C LYS A 107 -7.15 -11.87 0.16
N TYR A 108 -6.71 -10.66 0.45
CA TYR A 108 -7.39 -9.77 1.41
C TYR A 108 -8.14 -8.61 0.75
N CYS A 109 -7.69 -8.14 -0.41
CA CYS A 109 -8.28 -7.00 -1.12
C CYS A 109 -8.09 -7.10 -2.65
N PRO A 110 -8.60 -8.17 -3.30
CA PRO A 110 -8.35 -8.44 -4.72
C PRO A 110 -8.78 -7.27 -5.64
N ASP A 111 -9.84 -6.55 -5.25
CA ASP A 111 -10.41 -5.44 -6.01
C ASP A 111 -9.73 -4.09 -5.78
N ALA A 112 -8.69 -4.05 -4.94
CA ALA A 112 -7.96 -2.80 -4.69
C ALA A 112 -7.20 -2.34 -5.95
N THR A 113 -7.36 -1.07 -6.29
CA THR A 113 -6.60 -0.44 -7.37
C THR A 113 -5.13 -0.32 -6.97
N ARG A 114 -4.24 -0.73 -7.86
CA ARG A 114 -2.78 -0.64 -7.66
C ARG A 114 -2.25 0.57 -8.41
N ILE A 115 -1.60 1.48 -7.71
CA ILE A 115 -1.11 2.74 -8.26
C ILE A 115 0.38 2.86 -8.01
N PHE A 116 1.16 3.10 -9.07
CA PHE A 116 2.56 3.45 -8.93
C PHE A 116 2.70 4.84 -8.31
N GLU A 117 3.55 4.95 -7.29
CA GLU A 117 3.87 6.22 -6.66
C GLU A 117 5.37 6.36 -6.43
N GLY A 118 5.91 7.56 -6.72
CA GLY A 118 7.33 7.86 -6.53
C GLY A 118 8.25 7.07 -7.46
N VAL A 119 7.77 6.68 -8.64
CA VAL A 119 8.56 5.99 -9.66
C VAL A 119 9.35 7.03 -10.47
N LYS A 120 10.65 6.79 -10.66
CA LYS A 120 11.46 7.62 -11.55
C LYS A 120 11.07 7.34 -13.01
N ALA A 121 11.14 8.36 -13.86
CA ALA A 121 10.77 8.25 -15.27
C ALA A 121 11.49 7.07 -15.97
N ASP A 122 12.80 6.92 -15.75
CA ASP A 122 13.62 5.88 -16.36
C ASP A 122 13.28 4.46 -15.87
N ASP A 123 12.61 4.34 -14.72
CA ASP A 123 12.25 3.06 -14.11
C ASP A 123 10.81 2.61 -14.42
N ILE A 124 9.98 3.45 -15.06
CA ILE A 124 8.55 3.16 -15.27
C ILE A 124 8.35 1.82 -15.98
N LEU A 125 9.06 1.60 -17.08
CA LEU A 125 8.89 0.37 -17.88
C LEU A 125 9.37 -0.87 -17.13
N SER A 126 10.49 -0.80 -16.41
CA SER A 126 11.00 -1.93 -15.63
C SER A 126 10.11 -2.24 -14.42
N SER A 127 9.59 -1.22 -13.75
CA SER A 127 8.65 -1.38 -12.63
C SER A 127 7.33 -1.98 -13.09
N LYS A 128 6.81 -1.53 -14.24
CA LYS A 128 5.61 -2.09 -14.88
C LYS A 128 5.81 -3.56 -15.23
N ALA A 129 6.91 -3.89 -15.92
CA ALA A 129 7.23 -5.26 -16.30
C ALA A 129 7.33 -6.21 -15.09
N LEU A 130 7.94 -5.76 -13.97
CA LEU A 130 7.97 -6.53 -12.72
C LEU A 130 6.55 -6.86 -12.26
N VAL A 131 5.69 -5.85 -12.12
CA VAL A 131 4.33 -6.05 -11.58
C VAL A 131 3.51 -6.94 -12.51
N GLU A 132 3.58 -6.73 -13.83
CA GLU A 132 2.89 -7.55 -14.83
C GLU A 132 3.37 -9.01 -14.85
N SER A 133 4.67 -9.26 -14.61
CA SER A 133 5.21 -10.62 -14.53
C SER A 133 4.62 -11.43 -13.35
N LEU A 134 4.12 -10.74 -12.35
CA LEU A 134 3.51 -11.36 -11.19
C LEU A 134 2.00 -11.64 -11.37
N ILE A 135 1.34 -11.04 -12.36
CA ILE A 135 -0.06 -11.30 -12.65
C ILE A 135 -0.16 -12.65 -13.39
N PRO A 136 -0.95 -13.63 -12.91
CA PRO A 136 -1.16 -14.85 -13.65
C PRO A 136 -1.68 -14.49 -15.04
N ARG A 137 -1.02 -14.99 -16.09
CA ARG A 137 -1.62 -14.95 -17.42
C ARG A 137 -2.95 -15.68 -17.32
N LEU A 138 -4.05 -14.99 -17.57
CA LEU A 138 -5.32 -15.66 -17.78
C LEU A 138 -5.06 -16.74 -18.84
N LYS A 139 -5.24 -18.00 -18.48
CA LYS A 139 -5.20 -19.07 -19.47
C LYS A 139 -6.30 -18.75 -20.45
N ALA A 140 -5.90 -18.45 -21.68
CA ALA A 140 -6.81 -18.29 -22.80
C ALA A 140 -7.60 -19.59 -23.04
#